data_499962a1bf1e975718fb049312748bc9
#
_entry.id   499962a1bf1e975718fb049312748bc9
#
_cell.length_a   1.000
_cell.length_b   1.000
_cell.length_c   1.000
_cell.angle_alpha   90.00
_cell.angle_beta   90.00
_cell.angle_gamma   90.00
#
_symmetry.space_group_name_H-M   'P 1'
#
loop_
_entity.id
_entity.type
_entity.pdbx_description
1 polymer ?
#
loop_
_entity_poly.entity_id
_entity_poly.type
_entity_poly.pdbx_seq_one_letter_code
_entity_poly.pdbx_strand_id
1 'polypeptide(L)'
;MSIDQGDILKVEKIKGHVLVVSKNFFNQSESAFLCPIISEASPDPLHIGIETDELSGVVLCEDVKRLDLQERGFRRVGRIKYEDIINITDAIQSIFDY
;
A
#
# COMPACT_ATOMS: atom_id res chain seq x y z
N MET A 1 -10.66 -9.61 11.46
CA MET A 1 -10.71 -9.18 10.06
C MET A 1 -9.34 -9.34 9.43
N SER A 2 -9.25 -9.94 8.27
CA SER A 2 -7.97 -10.18 7.63
C SER A 2 -7.60 -9.03 6.70
N ILE A 3 -6.31 -8.73 6.68
CA ILE A 3 -5.72 -7.71 5.83
C ILE A 3 -4.79 -8.43 4.87
N ASP A 4 -5.00 -8.25 3.58
CA ASP A 4 -4.24 -8.94 2.55
C ASP A 4 -3.31 -7.99 1.80
N GLN A 5 -2.18 -8.52 1.38
CA GLN A 5 -1.28 -7.77 0.51
C GLN A 5 -2.02 -7.32 -0.74
N GLY A 6 -1.92 -6.04 -1.06
CA GLY A 6 -2.63 -5.45 -2.19
C GLY A 6 -3.94 -4.78 -1.84
N ASP A 7 -4.39 -4.89 -0.59
CA ASP A 7 -5.60 -4.18 -0.16
C ASP A 7 -5.37 -2.68 -0.11
N ILE A 8 -6.36 -1.92 -0.54
CA ILE A 8 -6.37 -0.47 -0.43
C ILE A 8 -7.23 -0.13 0.76
N LEU A 9 -6.68 0.62 1.72
CA LEU A 9 -7.36 0.95 2.96
C LEU A 9 -7.55 2.45 3.10
N LYS A 10 -8.62 2.82 3.79
CA LYS A 10 -8.79 4.14 4.37
C LYS A 10 -8.67 3.98 5.88
N VAL A 11 -7.65 4.58 6.45
CA VAL A 11 -7.34 4.46 7.87
C VAL A 11 -7.78 5.74 8.57
N GLU A 12 -8.43 5.60 9.74
CA GLU A 12 -8.90 6.75 10.49
C GLU A 12 -7.76 7.70 10.84
N LYS A 13 -8.02 8.99 10.72
CA LYS A 13 -7.09 10.07 11.04
C LYS A 13 -5.87 10.14 10.12
N ILE A 14 -5.86 9.33 9.07
CA ILE A 14 -4.81 9.42 8.04
C ILE A 14 -5.47 9.97 6.78
N LYS A 15 -4.88 11.03 6.25
CA LYS A 15 -5.37 11.63 5.02
C LYS A 15 -5.03 10.75 3.83
N GLY A 16 -5.98 10.61 2.92
CA GLY A 16 -5.78 9.84 1.70
C GLY A 16 -5.88 8.33 1.94
N HIS A 17 -5.54 7.57 0.92
CA HIS A 17 -5.59 6.11 0.94
C HIS A 17 -4.21 5.53 1.08
N VAL A 18 -4.13 4.30 1.56
CA VAL A 18 -2.87 3.57 1.72
C VAL A 18 -3.00 2.18 1.12
N LEU A 19 -1.87 1.64 0.68
CA LEU A 19 -1.79 0.31 0.10
C LEU A 19 -1.03 -0.62 1.03
N VAL A 20 -1.60 -1.80 1.30
CA VAL A 20 -0.95 -2.83 2.09
C VAL A 20 0.09 -3.51 1.20
N VAL A 21 1.38 -3.40 1.57
CA VAL A 21 2.47 -3.98 0.79
C VAL A 21 3.09 -5.20 1.45
N SER A 22 2.85 -5.45 2.72
CA SER A 22 3.38 -6.60 3.44
C SER A 22 2.55 -7.84 3.19
N LYS A 23 3.21 -9.00 3.27
CA LYS A 23 2.57 -10.29 3.03
C LYS A 23 1.61 -10.66 4.15
N ASN A 24 0.68 -11.54 3.84
CA ASN A 24 -0.40 -11.93 4.74
C ASN A 24 0.10 -12.52 6.06
N PHE A 25 1.21 -13.28 6.02
CA PHE A 25 1.72 -13.86 7.27
C PHE A 25 2.15 -12.78 8.27
N PHE A 26 2.69 -11.68 7.79
CA PHE A 26 3.05 -10.55 8.63
C PHE A 26 1.79 -9.83 9.12
N ASN A 27 0.81 -9.69 8.23
CA ASN A 27 -0.42 -8.95 8.52
C ASN A 27 -1.29 -9.63 9.60
N GLN A 28 -1.02 -10.89 9.89
CA GLN A 28 -1.74 -11.62 10.95
C GLN A 28 -1.56 -11.00 12.32
N SER A 29 -0.52 -10.23 12.53
CA SER A 29 -0.32 -9.50 13.78
C SER A 29 -1.18 -8.25 13.90
N GLU A 30 -2.00 -7.97 12.88
CA GLU A 30 -2.83 -6.77 12.74
C GLU A 30 -2.01 -5.50 12.60
N SER A 31 -0.72 -5.64 12.34
CA SER A 31 0.14 -4.57 11.84
C SER A 31 0.42 -4.85 10.38
N ALA A 32 0.67 -3.82 9.62
CA ALA A 32 1.01 -3.97 8.21
C ALA A 32 1.97 -2.86 7.79
N PHE A 33 2.76 -3.14 6.77
CA PHE A 33 3.53 -2.10 6.11
C PHE A 33 2.68 -1.52 5.00
N LEU A 34 2.62 -0.20 4.96
CA LEU A 34 1.73 0.54 4.07
C LEU A 34 2.51 1.59 3.29
N CYS A 35 2.09 1.82 2.05
CA CYS A 35 2.58 2.92 1.23
C CYS A 35 1.42 3.87 0.95
N PRO A 36 1.65 5.18 0.94
CA PRO A 36 0.59 6.13 0.59
C PRO A 36 0.27 6.08 -0.89
N ILE A 37 -0.99 6.37 -1.19
CA ILE A 37 -1.48 6.52 -2.56
C ILE A 37 -1.89 7.97 -2.71
N ILE A 38 -1.28 8.68 -3.65
CA ILE A 38 -1.60 10.08 -3.91
C ILE A 38 -2.12 10.23 -5.35
N SER A 39 -2.78 11.34 -5.62
CA SER A 39 -3.41 11.54 -6.93
C SER A 39 -2.39 11.74 -8.05
N GLU A 40 -1.30 12.44 -7.76
CA GLU A 40 -0.25 12.72 -8.74
C GLU A 40 1.10 12.76 -8.06
N ALA A 41 2.14 12.32 -8.79
CA ALA A 41 3.51 12.39 -8.32
C ALA A 41 4.42 12.64 -9.51
N SER A 42 5.60 13.21 -9.26
CA SER A 42 6.60 13.38 -10.31
C SER A 42 7.08 12.02 -10.80
N PRO A 43 7.46 11.89 -12.08
CA PRO A 43 7.98 10.62 -12.60
C PRO A 43 9.21 10.16 -11.83
N ASP A 44 9.19 8.90 -11.41
CA ASP A 44 10.26 8.31 -10.62
C ASP A 44 10.06 6.79 -10.63
N PRO A 45 11.15 5.99 -10.67
CA PRO A 45 11.00 4.52 -10.66
C PRO A 45 10.26 3.99 -9.44
N LEU A 46 10.21 4.73 -8.33
CA LEU A 46 9.53 4.32 -7.11
C LEU A 46 8.09 4.83 -7.04
N HIS A 47 7.63 5.56 -8.05
CA HIS A 47 6.26 6.06 -8.11
C HIS A 47 5.48 5.24 -9.13
N ILE A 48 4.60 4.36 -8.64
CA ILE A 48 3.91 3.40 -9.50
C ILE A 48 2.42 3.72 -9.55
N GLY A 49 1.94 3.99 -10.77
CA GLY A 49 0.51 4.25 -10.98
C GLY A 49 -0.31 3.00 -10.82
N ILE A 50 -1.47 3.14 -10.19
CA ILE A 50 -2.45 2.06 -10.07
C ILE A 50 -3.81 2.58 -10.48
N GLU A 51 -4.66 1.67 -10.95
CA GLU A 51 -6.03 1.99 -11.31
C GLU A 51 -6.93 0.83 -10.91
N THR A 52 -7.96 1.15 -10.16
CA THR A 52 -8.98 0.19 -9.77
C THR A 52 -10.35 0.81 -10.02
N ASP A 53 -11.42 0.02 -9.83
CA ASP A 53 -12.77 0.55 -9.99
C ASP A 53 -13.09 1.64 -8.97
N GLU A 54 -12.43 1.59 -7.81
CA GLU A 54 -12.70 2.51 -6.71
C GLU A 54 -11.87 3.78 -6.77
N LEU A 55 -10.63 3.69 -7.26
CA LEU A 55 -9.77 4.86 -7.33
C LEU A 55 -8.60 4.63 -8.28
N SER A 56 -7.98 5.71 -8.69
CA SER A 56 -6.69 5.68 -9.37
C SER A 56 -5.75 6.63 -8.67
N GLY A 57 -4.46 6.36 -8.76
CA GLY A 57 -3.46 7.18 -8.11
C GLY A 57 -2.07 6.63 -8.29
N VAL A 58 -1.15 7.16 -7.51
CA VAL A 58 0.27 6.80 -7.57
C VAL A 58 0.72 6.32 -6.21
N VAL A 59 1.30 5.13 -6.15
CA VAL A 59 1.86 4.57 -4.92
C VAL A 59 3.28 5.07 -4.75
N LEU A 60 3.56 5.66 -3.59
CA LEU A 60 4.91 6.12 -3.26
C LEU A 60 5.66 5.00 -2.55
N CYS A 61 6.41 4.22 -3.32
CA CYS A 61 7.06 3.01 -2.82
C CYS A 61 8.18 3.30 -1.82
N GLU A 62 8.73 4.51 -1.84
CA GLU A 62 9.78 4.91 -0.89
C GLU A 62 9.23 5.28 0.48
N ASP A 63 7.93 5.49 0.62
CA ASP A 63 7.31 5.93 1.87
C ASP A 63 6.65 4.78 2.62
N VAL A 64 7.37 3.67 2.77
CA VAL A 64 6.86 2.50 3.48
C VAL A 64 6.83 2.77 4.98
N LYS A 65 5.69 2.54 5.62
CA LYS A 65 5.53 2.71 7.07
C LYS A 65 4.76 1.55 7.66
N ARG A 66 5.17 1.14 8.85
CA ARG A 66 4.44 0.12 9.61
C ARG A 66 3.41 0.81 10.49
N LEU A 67 2.18 0.35 10.41
CA LEU A 67 1.11 0.84 11.28
C LEU A 67 0.44 -0.33 12.00
N ASP A 68 0.07 -0.08 13.25
CA ASP A 68 -0.76 -0.99 14.02
C ASP A 68 -2.22 -0.67 13.71
N LEU A 69 -2.84 -1.52 12.90
CA LEU A 69 -4.21 -1.28 12.43
C LEU A 69 -5.25 -1.68 13.47
N GLN A 70 -4.86 -2.49 14.47
CA GLN A 70 -5.75 -2.84 15.56
C GLN A 70 -6.09 -1.61 16.41
N GLU A 71 -5.10 -0.74 16.62
CA GLU A 71 -5.27 0.48 17.41
C GLU A 71 -6.03 1.56 16.63
N ARG A 72 -6.08 1.45 15.32
CA ARG A 72 -6.71 2.44 14.45
C ARG A 72 -7.91 1.83 13.76
N GLY A 73 -8.95 2.63 13.55
CA GLY A 73 -10.05 2.20 12.71
C GLY A 73 -9.63 2.25 11.24
N PHE A 74 -10.10 1.29 10.46
CA PHE A 74 -9.84 1.27 9.03
C PHE A 74 -10.95 0.55 8.29
N ARG A 75 -11.02 0.77 6.99
CA ARG A 75 -11.91 0.00 6.12
C ARG A 75 -11.21 -0.28 4.81
N ARG A 76 -11.51 -1.42 4.21
CA ARG A 76 -11.00 -1.76 2.91
C ARG A 76 -11.82 -1.06 1.84
N VAL A 77 -11.15 -0.38 0.94
CA VAL A 77 -11.77 0.36 -0.15
C VAL A 77 -11.75 -0.45 -1.44
N GLY A 78 -10.68 -1.20 -1.65
CA GLY A 78 -10.51 -1.97 -2.87
C GLY A 78 -9.25 -2.81 -2.81
N ARG A 79 -8.82 -3.29 -3.96
CA ARG A 79 -7.65 -4.15 -4.07
C ARG A 79 -6.99 -3.95 -5.43
N ILE A 80 -5.67 -3.90 -5.45
CA ILE A 80 -4.95 -3.81 -6.71
C ILE A 80 -4.78 -5.22 -7.30
N LYS A 81 -4.49 -5.29 -8.59
CA LYS A 81 -4.26 -6.58 -9.26
C LYS A 81 -2.88 -7.11 -8.92
N TYR A 82 -2.72 -8.42 -9.09
CA TYR A 82 -1.48 -9.12 -8.72
C TYR A 82 -0.24 -8.55 -9.41
N GLU A 83 -0.37 -8.19 -10.68
CA GLU A 83 0.70 -7.60 -11.46
C GLU A 83 1.25 -6.34 -10.81
N ASP A 84 0.35 -5.49 -10.28
CA ASP A 84 0.75 -4.27 -9.60
C ASP A 84 1.44 -4.58 -8.26
N ILE A 85 0.98 -5.63 -7.57
CA ILE A 85 1.62 -6.07 -6.32
C ILE A 85 3.09 -6.41 -6.59
N ILE A 86 3.34 -7.17 -7.65
CA ILE A 86 4.71 -7.55 -8.02
C ILE A 86 5.56 -6.33 -8.34
N ASN A 87 5.03 -5.43 -9.16
CA ASN A 87 5.77 -4.23 -9.56
C ASN A 87 6.13 -3.35 -8.37
N ILE A 88 5.18 -3.20 -7.44
CA ILE A 88 5.38 -2.36 -6.26
C ILE A 88 6.37 -3.00 -5.29
N THR A 89 6.25 -4.30 -5.03
CA THR A 89 7.17 -4.97 -4.12
C THR A 89 8.57 -5.03 -4.71
N ASP A 90 8.72 -5.20 -6.02
CA ASP A 90 10.02 -5.13 -6.68
C ASP A 90 10.64 -3.75 -6.53
N ALA A 91 9.84 -2.70 -6.68
CA ALA A 91 10.32 -1.33 -6.51
C ALA A 91 10.81 -1.08 -5.08
N ILE A 92 10.05 -1.56 -4.08
CA ILE A 92 10.46 -1.42 -2.68
C ILE A 92 11.76 -2.17 -2.42
N GLN A 93 11.90 -3.40 -2.93
CA GLN A 93 13.11 -4.20 -2.76
C GLN A 93 14.32 -3.50 -3.39
N SER A 94 14.12 -2.82 -4.50
CA SER A 94 15.21 -2.15 -5.19
C SER A 94 15.88 -1.05 -4.37
N ILE A 95 15.21 -0.54 -3.35
CA ILE A 95 15.78 0.47 -2.45
C ILE A 95 16.91 -0.14 -1.62
N PHE A 96 16.83 -1.43 -1.32
CA PHE A 96 17.74 -2.12 -0.41
C PHE A 96 18.76 -3.01 -1.13
N ASP A 97 18.56 -3.29 -2.42
CA ASP A 97 19.46 -4.12 -3.21
C ASP A 97 20.63 -3.28 -3.75
N TYR A 98 21.75 -3.94 -3.92
CA TYR A 98 22.91 -3.31 -4.53
C TYR A 98 23.66 -4.25 -5.46
#